data_4d1a25b174921da32e524d692a7037dd
#
_entry.id   4d1a25b174921da32e524d692a7037dd
#
_cell.length_a   1.000
_cell.length_b   1.000
_cell.length_c   1.000
_cell.angle_alpha   90.00
_cell.angle_beta   90.00
_cell.angle_gamma   90.00
#
_symmetry.space_group_name_H-M   'P 1'
#
loop_
_entity.id
_entity.type
_entity.pdbx_description
1 polymer ?
#
loop_
_entity_poly.entity_id
_entity_poly.type
_entity_poly.pdbx_seq_one_letter_code
_entity_poly.pdbx_strand_id
1 'polypeptide(L)'
;IGFAQGGTAINEAFASGQLDVAFVGDIPEIIAKSNGLEVELFANLNSEAEMGIVAGKNSGIKKPADLKGKKVVAAYGTVTYVYLNNLLQANGLSLDDVEVINDIANGGTLVASGNADAVVSTGTGVWQMSHSGVGDILTTSQGDADLSSQFFAMGRTNYLKENKVAAEAIIQALQRAKEYITQNPEKAYEALATSDNPKELYENIYPKESGFDNLDPQIKEEQAERMNSLAKFLLENGTISKDIDAKSAINNEYYEEAGKTFTK
;
A
#
# COMPACT_ATOMS: atom_id res chain seq x y z
N ILE A 1 -3.57 9.69 18.63
CA ILE A 1 -3.43 8.80 17.47
C ILE A 1 -4.63 7.88 17.47
N GLY A 2 -5.39 7.87 16.39
CA GLY A 2 -6.51 6.97 16.18
C GLY A 2 -6.25 6.04 14.99
N PHE A 3 -6.94 4.91 14.95
CA PHE A 3 -6.90 4.00 13.82
C PHE A 3 -8.24 4.08 13.09
N ALA A 4 -8.23 4.49 11.81
CA ALA A 4 -9.41 4.46 10.96
C ALA A 4 -9.49 3.12 10.21
N GLN A 5 -10.70 2.61 10.02
CA GLN A 5 -10.92 1.39 9.25
C GLN A 5 -11.09 1.72 7.77
N GLY A 6 -9.95 1.88 7.07
CA GLY A 6 -9.89 2.06 5.63
C GLY A 6 -9.91 3.51 5.14
N GLY A 7 -9.60 3.70 3.85
CA GLY A 7 -9.41 5.00 3.23
C GLY A 7 -10.66 5.88 3.20
N THR A 8 -11.87 5.31 3.09
CA THR A 8 -13.13 6.06 3.11
C THR A 8 -13.33 6.79 4.44
N ALA A 9 -13.14 6.09 5.58
CA ALA A 9 -13.26 6.70 6.90
C ALA A 9 -12.21 7.80 7.14
N ILE A 10 -11.00 7.63 6.59
CA ILE A 10 -9.96 8.67 6.62
C ILE A 10 -10.40 9.91 5.84
N ASN A 11 -10.92 9.75 4.63
CA ASN A 11 -11.37 10.87 3.80
C ASN A 11 -12.56 11.61 4.43
N GLU A 12 -13.50 10.90 5.05
CA GLU A 12 -14.61 11.51 5.81
C GLU A 12 -14.10 12.33 7.01
N ALA A 13 -13.09 11.80 7.74
CA ALA A 13 -12.48 12.50 8.87
C ALA A 13 -11.70 13.76 8.41
N PHE A 14 -11.03 13.73 7.26
CA PHE A 14 -10.42 14.92 6.65
C PHE A 14 -11.49 15.94 6.23
N ALA A 15 -12.55 15.49 5.55
CA ALA A 15 -13.63 16.36 5.09
C ALA A 15 -14.36 17.04 6.25
N SER A 16 -14.54 16.35 7.37
CA SER A 16 -15.17 16.90 8.59
C SER A 16 -14.21 17.73 9.46
N GLY A 17 -12.92 17.80 9.13
CA GLY A 17 -11.90 18.49 9.93
C GLY A 17 -11.54 17.80 11.24
N GLN A 18 -11.91 16.54 11.42
CA GLN A 18 -11.57 15.74 12.62
C GLN A 18 -10.16 15.15 12.56
N LEU A 19 -9.52 15.18 11.38
CA LEU A 19 -8.21 14.62 11.14
C LEU A 19 -7.33 15.65 10.42
N ASP A 20 -6.12 15.86 10.90
CA ASP A 20 -5.15 16.78 10.33
C ASP A 20 -4.08 16.08 9.51
N VAL A 21 -3.64 14.91 9.96
CA VAL A 21 -2.61 14.08 9.34
C VAL A 21 -3.00 12.61 9.44
N ALA A 22 -2.75 11.85 8.36
CA ALA A 22 -2.92 10.40 8.33
C ALA A 22 -1.75 9.72 7.60
N PHE A 23 -1.56 8.45 7.91
CA PHE A 23 -0.72 7.54 7.13
C PHE A 23 -1.63 6.67 6.28
N VAL A 24 -1.49 6.76 4.97
CA VAL A 24 -2.44 6.21 3.99
C VAL A 24 -1.71 5.49 2.85
N GLY A 25 -2.43 4.59 2.16
CA GLY A 25 -1.99 4.12 0.84
C GLY A 25 -2.23 5.19 -0.23
N ASP A 26 -1.88 4.88 -1.45
CA ASP A 26 -1.98 5.75 -2.63
C ASP A 26 -3.42 6.12 -3.03
N ILE A 27 -4.39 5.19 -2.92
CA ILE A 27 -5.78 5.42 -3.37
C ILE A 27 -6.54 6.48 -2.56
N PRO A 28 -6.48 6.53 -1.21
CA PRO A 28 -7.19 7.53 -0.42
C PRO A 28 -6.89 8.98 -0.81
N GLU A 29 -5.64 9.30 -1.14
CA GLU A 29 -5.27 10.64 -1.61
C GLU A 29 -5.93 10.97 -2.94
N ILE A 30 -5.85 10.06 -3.92
CA ILE A 30 -6.45 10.24 -5.24
C ILE A 30 -7.96 10.48 -5.12
N ILE A 31 -8.65 9.72 -4.29
CA ILE A 31 -10.08 9.92 -4.02
C ILE A 31 -10.33 11.25 -3.32
N ALA A 32 -9.52 11.64 -2.34
CA ALA A 32 -9.62 12.91 -1.64
C ALA A 32 -9.52 14.09 -2.62
N LYS A 33 -8.52 14.09 -3.49
CA LYS A 33 -8.33 15.12 -4.53
C LYS A 33 -9.47 15.14 -5.53
N SER A 34 -9.94 13.99 -6.00
CA SER A 34 -11.08 13.89 -6.92
C SER A 34 -12.36 14.49 -6.32
N ASN A 35 -12.53 14.38 -5.00
CA ASN A 35 -13.63 14.99 -4.25
C ASN A 35 -13.39 16.46 -3.87
N GLY A 36 -12.25 17.04 -4.25
CA GLY A 36 -11.91 18.45 -4.01
C GLY A 36 -11.41 18.74 -2.61
N LEU A 37 -10.92 17.76 -1.88
CA LEU A 37 -10.28 17.98 -0.58
C LEU A 37 -8.89 18.59 -0.77
N GLU A 38 -8.58 19.61 0.04
CA GLU A 38 -7.30 20.28 0.09
C GLU A 38 -6.34 19.49 0.99
N VAL A 39 -5.67 18.48 0.39
CA VAL A 39 -4.70 17.62 1.05
C VAL A 39 -3.39 17.59 0.28
N GLU A 40 -2.29 17.32 0.99
CA GLU A 40 -0.94 17.17 0.45
C GLU A 40 -0.30 15.89 0.97
N LEU A 41 0.47 15.22 0.11
CA LEU A 41 1.40 14.16 0.50
C LEU A 41 2.75 14.81 0.81
N PHE A 42 3.24 14.63 2.03
CA PHE A 42 4.44 15.33 2.50
C PHE A 42 5.60 14.41 2.91
N ALA A 43 5.36 13.10 2.98
CA ALA A 43 6.43 12.12 3.16
C ALA A 43 6.04 10.76 2.59
N ASN A 44 7.02 10.04 2.06
CA ASN A 44 6.91 8.62 1.78
C ASN A 44 7.07 7.81 3.07
N LEU A 45 6.28 6.76 3.21
CA LEU A 45 6.39 5.75 4.27
C LEU A 45 6.94 4.44 3.74
N ASN A 46 6.50 4.04 2.55
CA ASN A 46 6.97 2.87 1.84
C ASN A 46 6.62 3.00 0.36
N SER A 47 7.62 3.10 -0.50
CA SER A 47 7.43 3.25 -1.95
C SER A 47 7.12 1.93 -2.67
N GLU A 48 7.36 0.79 -2.01
CA GLU A 48 7.20 -0.55 -2.58
C GLU A 48 6.63 -1.52 -1.54
N ALA A 49 5.44 -1.18 -1.03
CA ALA A 49 4.74 -2.06 -0.09
C ALA A 49 4.30 -3.33 -0.81
N GLU A 50 4.75 -4.46 -0.30
CA GLU A 50 4.53 -5.76 -0.91
C GLU A 50 3.04 -6.10 -0.96
N MET A 51 2.60 -6.52 -2.14
CA MET A 51 1.31 -7.12 -2.44
C MET A 51 1.53 -8.56 -2.90
N GLY A 52 0.50 -9.39 -2.84
CA GLY A 52 0.63 -10.74 -3.36
C GLY A 52 -0.70 -11.46 -3.44
N ILE A 53 -0.66 -12.67 -3.96
CA ILE A 53 -1.82 -13.53 -4.13
C ILE A 53 -1.52 -14.92 -3.57
N VAL A 54 -2.46 -15.43 -2.79
CA VAL A 54 -2.44 -16.79 -2.24
C VAL A 54 -3.45 -17.62 -3.00
N ALA A 55 -2.99 -18.72 -3.60
CA ALA A 55 -3.82 -19.71 -4.28
C ALA A 55 -4.19 -20.84 -3.33
N GLY A 56 -5.48 -21.20 -3.28
CA GLY A 56 -5.97 -22.29 -2.47
C GLY A 56 -5.34 -23.63 -2.89
N LYS A 57 -5.05 -24.50 -1.92
CA LYS A 57 -4.35 -25.79 -2.15
C LYS A 57 -5.01 -26.67 -3.23
N ASN A 58 -6.33 -26.58 -3.36
CA ASN A 58 -7.12 -27.38 -4.31
C ASN A 58 -7.56 -26.59 -5.55
N SER A 59 -7.11 -25.34 -5.71
CA SER A 59 -7.52 -24.47 -6.83
C SER A 59 -6.97 -24.90 -8.19
N GLY A 60 -5.86 -25.64 -8.19
CA GLY A 60 -5.13 -26.03 -9.39
C GLY A 60 -4.29 -24.90 -9.99
N ILE A 61 -4.22 -23.71 -9.34
CA ILE A 61 -3.46 -22.55 -9.78
C ILE A 61 -1.99 -22.75 -9.42
N LYS A 62 -1.09 -22.62 -10.39
CA LYS A 62 0.37 -22.75 -10.20
C LYS A 62 1.15 -21.55 -10.73
N LYS A 63 0.54 -20.73 -11.58
CA LYS A 63 1.13 -19.51 -12.17
C LYS A 63 0.02 -18.48 -12.42
N PRO A 64 0.32 -17.19 -12.56
CA PRO A 64 -0.69 -16.14 -12.75
C PRO A 64 -1.63 -16.39 -13.94
N ALA A 65 -1.15 -16.99 -15.05
CA ALA A 65 -2.00 -17.31 -16.19
C ALA A 65 -3.12 -18.33 -15.88
N ASP A 66 -2.97 -19.14 -14.82
CA ASP A 66 -3.98 -20.12 -14.40
C ASP A 66 -5.16 -19.47 -13.66
N LEU A 67 -5.11 -18.15 -13.41
CA LEU A 67 -6.22 -17.38 -12.83
C LEU A 67 -7.41 -17.27 -13.78
N LYS A 68 -7.24 -17.52 -15.08
CA LYS A 68 -8.34 -17.45 -16.04
C LYS A 68 -9.50 -18.38 -15.64
N GLY A 69 -10.71 -17.79 -15.54
CA GLY A 69 -11.93 -18.48 -15.12
C GLY A 69 -12.03 -18.81 -13.64
N LYS A 70 -11.11 -18.27 -12.82
CA LYS A 70 -11.06 -18.51 -11.37
C LYS A 70 -11.79 -17.44 -10.57
N LYS A 71 -12.19 -17.82 -9.35
CA LYS A 71 -12.78 -16.96 -8.34
C LYS A 71 -11.66 -16.34 -7.50
N VAL A 72 -11.45 -15.03 -7.63
CA VAL A 72 -10.38 -14.31 -6.93
C VAL A 72 -10.95 -13.26 -6.00
N VAL A 73 -10.59 -13.35 -4.72
CA VAL A 73 -10.99 -12.33 -3.73
C VAL A 73 -10.09 -11.11 -3.85
N ALA A 74 -10.71 -9.96 -4.13
CA ALA A 74 -10.10 -8.63 -4.14
C ALA A 74 -11.19 -7.58 -3.92
N ALA A 75 -10.90 -6.49 -3.22
CA ALA A 75 -11.90 -5.46 -2.92
C ALA A 75 -11.87 -4.34 -3.96
N TYR A 76 -13.02 -4.03 -4.58
CA TYR A 76 -13.16 -2.92 -5.52
C TYR A 76 -12.70 -1.58 -4.91
N GLY A 77 -12.02 -0.76 -5.71
CA GLY A 77 -11.53 0.54 -5.28
C GLY A 77 -10.41 0.49 -4.24
N THR A 78 -9.72 -0.62 -4.11
CA THR A 78 -8.59 -0.80 -3.19
C THR A 78 -7.33 -1.27 -3.92
N VAL A 79 -6.20 -1.21 -3.21
CA VAL A 79 -4.89 -1.69 -3.70
C VAL A 79 -4.92 -3.16 -4.13
N THR A 80 -5.77 -4.00 -3.51
CA THR A 80 -5.89 -5.41 -3.88
C THR A 80 -6.49 -5.59 -5.27
N TYR A 81 -7.45 -4.74 -5.63
CA TYR A 81 -8.06 -4.75 -6.96
C TYR A 81 -7.09 -4.25 -8.04
N VAL A 82 -6.33 -3.19 -7.71
CA VAL A 82 -5.28 -2.65 -8.60
C VAL A 82 -4.19 -3.69 -8.83
N TYR A 83 -3.69 -4.31 -7.77
CA TYR A 83 -2.70 -5.38 -7.89
C TYR A 83 -3.19 -6.52 -8.79
N LEU A 84 -4.43 -6.99 -8.57
CA LEU A 84 -5.02 -8.05 -9.40
C LEU A 84 -5.06 -7.63 -10.87
N ASN A 85 -5.54 -6.43 -11.17
CA ASN A 85 -5.59 -5.91 -12.54
C ASN A 85 -4.20 -5.90 -13.20
N ASN A 86 -3.22 -5.33 -12.52
CA ASN A 86 -1.86 -5.19 -13.06
C ASN A 86 -1.20 -6.57 -13.26
N LEU A 87 -1.38 -7.48 -12.30
CA LEU A 87 -0.89 -8.86 -12.42
C LEU A 87 -1.52 -9.60 -13.60
N LEU A 88 -2.83 -9.45 -13.79
CA LEU A 88 -3.54 -10.07 -14.92
C LEU A 88 -3.03 -9.50 -16.24
N GLN A 89 -2.92 -8.17 -16.37
CA GLN A 89 -2.41 -7.51 -17.59
C GLN A 89 -0.98 -7.94 -17.93
N ALA A 90 -0.10 -8.00 -16.92
CA ALA A 90 1.28 -8.49 -17.09
C ALA A 90 1.34 -9.94 -17.60
N ASN A 91 0.25 -10.72 -17.45
CA ASN A 91 0.15 -12.11 -17.91
C ASN A 91 -0.82 -12.30 -19.09
N GLY A 92 -1.18 -11.20 -19.80
CA GLY A 92 -2.04 -11.23 -20.99
C GLY A 92 -3.51 -11.55 -20.71
N LEU A 93 -3.96 -11.32 -19.48
CA LEU A 93 -5.33 -11.47 -19.02
C LEU A 93 -5.93 -10.08 -18.66
N SER A 94 -7.23 -10.06 -18.42
CA SER A 94 -7.97 -8.89 -17.93
C SER A 94 -8.85 -9.27 -16.74
N LEU A 95 -9.46 -8.27 -16.09
CA LEU A 95 -10.42 -8.50 -15.02
C LEU A 95 -11.66 -9.28 -15.49
N ASP A 96 -12.00 -9.22 -16.79
CA ASP A 96 -13.10 -10.00 -17.38
C ASP A 96 -12.78 -11.51 -17.49
N ASP A 97 -11.51 -11.87 -17.37
CA ASP A 97 -11.07 -13.27 -17.39
C ASP A 97 -11.20 -13.97 -16.02
N VAL A 98 -11.59 -13.26 -14.96
CA VAL A 98 -11.73 -13.80 -13.59
C VAL A 98 -13.07 -13.40 -12.96
N GLU A 99 -13.57 -14.18 -12.01
CA GLU A 99 -14.71 -13.80 -11.17
C GLU A 99 -14.18 -13.13 -9.90
N VAL A 100 -14.30 -11.79 -9.81
CA VAL A 100 -13.85 -11.05 -8.62
C VAL A 100 -14.89 -11.14 -7.51
N ILE A 101 -14.48 -11.66 -6.33
CA ILE A 101 -15.29 -11.69 -5.12
C ILE A 101 -14.88 -10.50 -4.24
N ASN A 102 -15.80 -9.53 -4.06
CA ASN A 102 -15.56 -8.31 -3.28
C ASN A 102 -15.82 -8.55 -1.77
N ASP A 103 -15.05 -9.44 -1.15
CA ASP A 103 -15.14 -9.75 0.29
C ASP A 103 -13.77 -10.04 0.90
N ILE A 104 -12.92 -9.00 0.96
CA ILE A 104 -11.55 -9.14 1.44
C ILE A 104 -11.47 -9.55 2.92
N ALA A 105 -12.45 -9.13 3.72
CA ALA A 105 -12.49 -9.45 5.15
C ALA A 105 -12.59 -10.95 5.41
N ASN A 106 -13.26 -11.69 4.54
CA ASN A 106 -13.42 -13.13 4.61
C ASN A 106 -12.53 -13.89 3.63
N GLY A 107 -11.62 -13.21 2.92
CA GLY A 107 -10.85 -13.77 1.79
C GLY A 107 -10.12 -15.07 2.12
N GLY A 108 -9.39 -15.11 3.23
CA GLY A 108 -8.70 -16.34 3.68
C GLY A 108 -9.67 -17.49 3.98
N THR A 109 -10.81 -17.19 4.61
CA THR A 109 -11.85 -18.20 4.92
C THR A 109 -12.51 -18.73 3.64
N LEU A 110 -12.79 -17.88 2.65
CA LEU A 110 -13.36 -18.27 1.38
C LEU A 110 -12.41 -19.19 0.60
N VAL A 111 -11.12 -18.89 0.60
CA VAL A 111 -10.10 -19.75 -0.03
C VAL A 111 -9.94 -21.08 0.71
N ALA A 112 -9.83 -21.04 2.04
CA ALA A 112 -9.69 -22.25 2.87
C ALA A 112 -10.88 -23.21 2.71
N SER A 113 -12.10 -22.67 2.54
CA SER A 113 -13.32 -23.47 2.32
C SER A 113 -13.56 -23.90 0.88
N GLY A 114 -12.74 -23.42 -0.08
CA GLY A 114 -12.91 -23.69 -1.51
C GLY A 114 -14.04 -22.88 -2.18
N ASN A 115 -14.59 -21.86 -1.51
CA ASN A 115 -15.56 -20.92 -2.08
C ASN A 115 -14.93 -19.85 -2.98
N ALA A 116 -13.61 -19.66 -2.85
CA ALA A 116 -12.76 -18.90 -3.76
C ALA A 116 -11.51 -19.72 -4.10
N ASP A 117 -10.92 -19.46 -5.27
CA ASP A 117 -9.70 -20.14 -5.73
C ASP A 117 -8.43 -19.43 -5.26
N ALA A 118 -8.47 -18.10 -5.11
CA ALA A 118 -7.34 -17.30 -4.69
C ALA A 118 -7.79 -16.02 -3.96
N VAL A 119 -6.87 -15.40 -3.22
CA VAL A 119 -7.08 -14.12 -2.54
C VAL A 119 -5.86 -13.22 -2.69
N VAL A 120 -6.10 -11.95 -3.03
CA VAL A 120 -5.08 -10.90 -3.03
C VAL A 120 -4.99 -10.27 -1.64
N SER A 121 -3.78 -10.00 -1.17
CA SER A 121 -3.54 -9.33 0.12
C SER A 121 -2.25 -8.53 0.12
N THR A 122 -2.03 -7.75 1.17
CA THR A 122 -0.73 -7.14 1.46
C THR A 122 0.28 -8.20 1.91
N GLY A 123 1.58 -7.90 1.84
CA GLY A 123 2.64 -8.86 2.13
C GLY A 123 2.47 -9.63 3.44
N THR A 124 2.16 -8.93 4.55
CA THR A 124 1.90 -9.61 5.84
C THR A 124 0.73 -10.58 5.76
N GLY A 125 -0.38 -10.20 5.12
CA GLY A 125 -1.55 -11.06 4.97
C GLY A 125 -1.27 -12.27 4.07
N VAL A 126 -0.50 -12.10 3.00
CA VAL A 126 -0.05 -13.18 2.11
C VAL A 126 0.76 -14.22 2.90
N TRP A 127 1.75 -13.76 3.65
CA TRP A 127 2.60 -14.63 4.47
C TRP A 127 1.82 -15.34 5.58
N GLN A 128 0.93 -14.63 6.29
CA GLN A 128 0.08 -15.23 7.31
C GLN A 128 -0.82 -16.33 6.76
N MET A 129 -1.51 -16.07 5.63
CA MET A 129 -2.39 -17.06 5.01
C MET A 129 -1.63 -18.29 4.53
N SER A 130 -0.43 -18.11 4.00
CA SER A 130 0.41 -19.25 3.59
C SER A 130 0.85 -20.08 4.80
N HIS A 131 1.35 -19.45 5.88
CA HIS A 131 1.79 -20.12 7.09
C HIS A 131 0.64 -20.82 7.84
N SER A 132 -0.56 -20.24 7.85
CA SER A 132 -1.75 -20.89 8.44
C SER A 132 -2.34 -22.00 7.59
N GLY A 133 -1.77 -22.25 6.41
CA GLY A 133 -2.16 -23.34 5.53
C GLY A 133 -3.42 -23.10 4.70
N VAL A 134 -3.85 -21.84 4.56
CA VAL A 134 -4.95 -21.43 3.66
C VAL A 134 -4.64 -21.79 2.22
N GLY A 135 -3.40 -21.56 1.78
CA GLY A 135 -2.96 -21.84 0.43
C GLY A 135 -1.46 -21.63 0.26
N ASP A 136 -1.01 -21.65 -0.99
CA ASP A 136 0.38 -21.39 -1.34
C ASP A 136 0.52 -19.99 -1.95
N ILE A 137 1.63 -19.30 -1.67
CA ILE A 137 1.92 -18.02 -2.32
C ILE A 137 2.14 -18.29 -3.80
N LEU A 138 1.29 -17.70 -4.64
CA LEU A 138 1.40 -17.82 -6.10
C LEU A 138 2.49 -16.89 -6.62
N THR A 139 2.46 -15.63 -6.18
CA THR A 139 3.44 -14.60 -6.50
C THR A 139 3.28 -13.42 -5.55
N THR A 140 4.33 -12.60 -5.42
CA THR A 140 4.31 -11.32 -4.74
C THR A 140 4.85 -10.23 -5.66
N SER A 141 4.71 -8.98 -5.26
CA SER A 141 5.29 -7.81 -5.94
C SER A 141 6.73 -7.52 -5.51
N GLN A 142 7.36 -8.38 -4.71
CA GLN A 142 8.70 -8.13 -4.23
C GLN A 142 9.69 -7.94 -5.38
N GLY A 143 10.35 -6.78 -5.39
CA GLY A 143 11.26 -6.38 -6.47
C GLY A 143 10.59 -5.89 -7.75
N ASP A 144 9.28 -5.69 -7.74
CA ASP A 144 8.50 -5.12 -8.85
C ASP A 144 7.70 -3.91 -8.36
N ALA A 145 8.23 -2.72 -8.60
CA ALA A 145 7.62 -1.46 -8.17
C ALA A 145 6.25 -1.22 -8.83
N ASP A 146 6.04 -1.66 -10.07
CA ASP A 146 4.79 -1.44 -10.81
C ASP A 146 3.64 -2.30 -10.27
N LEU A 147 3.96 -3.39 -9.61
CA LEU A 147 3.00 -4.24 -8.90
C LEU A 147 2.85 -3.88 -7.42
N SER A 148 3.77 -3.09 -6.85
CA SER A 148 3.76 -2.72 -5.44
C SER A 148 2.79 -1.57 -5.15
N SER A 149 2.26 -1.52 -3.94
CA SER A 149 1.51 -0.36 -3.43
C SER A 149 2.45 0.67 -2.81
N GLN A 150 1.96 1.88 -2.63
CA GLN A 150 2.71 2.98 -2.01
C GLN A 150 1.98 3.48 -0.77
N PHE A 151 2.73 3.88 0.24
CA PHE A 151 2.20 4.47 1.47
C PHE A 151 2.83 5.82 1.74
N PHE A 152 2.00 6.77 2.18
CA PHE A 152 2.39 8.16 2.36
C PHE A 152 1.86 8.73 3.68
N ALA A 153 2.53 9.78 4.15
CA ALA A 153 1.97 10.72 5.11
C ALA A 153 1.20 11.79 4.33
N MET A 154 -0.10 11.89 4.62
CA MET A 154 -1.03 12.85 4.03
C MET A 154 -1.52 13.82 5.10
N GLY A 155 -1.61 15.11 4.78
CA GLY A 155 -2.13 16.11 5.70
C GLY A 155 -3.00 17.15 5.02
N ARG A 156 -3.88 17.82 5.79
CA ARG A 156 -4.65 18.96 5.28
C ARG A 156 -3.69 20.12 4.95
N THR A 157 -3.81 20.65 3.74
CA THR A 157 -2.93 21.71 3.23
C THR A 157 -2.82 22.89 4.19
N ASN A 158 -3.95 23.38 4.71
CA ASN A 158 -3.94 24.53 5.64
C ASN A 158 -3.27 24.18 6.98
N TYR A 159 -3.53 22.98 7.53
CA TYR A 159 -2.89 22.55 8.76
C TYR A 159 -1.37 22.47 8.59
N LEU A 160 -0.89 21.84 7.51
CA LEU A 160 0.55 21.72 7.25
C LEU A 160 1.23 23.07 7.09
N LYS A 161 0.59 24.05 6.42
CA LYS A 161 1.11 25.42 6.27
C LYS A 161 1.24 26.16 7.61
N GLU A 162 0.25 25.98 8.49
CA GLU A 162 0.25 26.59 9.84
C GLU A 162 1.16 25.86 10.83
N ASN A 163 1.44 24.57 10.60
CA ASN A 163 2.16 23.69 11.51
C ASN A 163 3.36 23.00 10.84
N LYS A 164 4.17 23.73 10.08
CA LYS A 164 5.34 23.19 9.34
C LYS A 164 6.26 22.35 10.22
N VAL A 165 6.51 22.78 11.44
CA VAL A 165 7.35 22.09 12.42
C VAL A 165 6.82 20.69 12.73
N ALA A 166 5.49 20.47 12.68
CA ALA A 166 4.90 19.14 12.91
C ALA A 166 5.21 18.20 11.73
N ALA A 167 5.10 18.68 10.48
CA ALA A 167 5.45 17.90 9.29
C ALA A 167 6.94 17.55 9.28
N GLU A 168 7.81 18.53 9.55
CA GLU A 168 9.26 18.35 9.65
C GLU A 168 9.63 17.33 10.75
N ALA A 169 8.99 17.40 11.92
CA ALA A 169 9.24 16.47 13.02
C ALA A 169 8.84 15.01 12.65
N ILE A 170 7.73 14.84 11.92
CA ILE A 170 7.32 13.53 11.41
C ILE A 170 8.39 13.01 10.44
N ILE A 171 8.83 13.81 9.48
CA ILE A 171 9.85 13.42 8.51
C ILE A 171 11.16 13.04 9.20
N GLN A 172 11.62 13.85 10.17
CA GLN A 172 12.83 13.54 10.94
C GLN A 172 12.69 12.25 11.75
N ALA A 173 11.50 11.95 12.27
CA ALA A 173 11.25 10.69 12.96
C ALA A 173 11.34 9.50 12.00
N LEU A 174 10.80 9.64 10.77
CA LEU A 174 10.92 8.63 9.73
C LEU A 174 12.38 8.42 9.27
N GLN A 175 13.14 9.51 9.11
CA GLN A 175 14.58 9.43 8.79
C GLN A 175 15.36 8.67 9.87
N ARG A 176 15.13 9.00 11.15
CA ARG A 176 15.75 8.27 12.29
C ARG A 176 15.34 6.80 12.31
N ALA A 177 14.07 6.51 12.02
CA ALA A 177 13.59 5.14 11.97
C ALA A 177 14.28 4.35 10.84
N LYS A 178 14.38 4.92 9.63
CA LYS A 178 15.11 4.32 8.51
C LYS A 178 16.57 4.06 8.86
N GLU A 179 17.27 5.06 9.42
CA GLU A 179 18.67 4.89 9.85
C GLU A 179 18.82 3.78 10.89
N TYR A 180 17.93 3.72 11.89
CA TYR A 180 17.96 2.67 12.91
C TYR A 180 17.75 1.28 12.31
N ILE A 181 16.75 1.12 11.43
CA ILE A 181 16.45 -0.15 10.74
C ILE A 181 17.65 -0.58 9.90
N THR A 182 18.24 0.33 9.14
CA THR A 182 19.40 0.05 8.28
C THR A 182 20.62 -0.42 9.09
N GLN A 183 20.85 0.21 10.25
CA GLN A 183 21.98 -0.14 11.12
C GLN A 183 21.71 -1.36 12.00
N ASN A 184 20.45 -1.66 12.31
CA ASN A 184 20.06 -2.71 13.25
C ASN A 184 18.86 -3.54 12.73
N PRO A 185 18.94 -4.16 11.53
CA PRO A 185 17.79 -4.85 10.93
C PRO A 185 17.24 -5.96 11.82
N GLU A 186 18.11 -6.77 12.43
CA GLU A 186 17.71 -7.86 13.31
C GLU A 186 16.87 -7.38 14.52
N LYS A 187 17.29 -6.27 15.15
CA LYS A 187 16.53 -5.67 16.26
C LYS A 187 15.20 -5.06 15.81
N ALA A 188 15.16 -4.52 14.59
CA ALA A 188 13.94 -3.98 14.02
C ALA A 188 12.92 -5.12 13.78
N TYR A 189 13.35 -6.24 13.19
CA TYR A 189 12.49 -7.40 13.00
C TYR A 189 11.99 -7.98 14.33
N GLU A 190 12.88 -8.09 15.33
CA GLU A 190 12.51 -8.52 16.69
C GLU A 190 11.48 -7.60 17.34
N ALA A 191 11.61 -6.28 17.15
CA ALA A 191 10.68 -5.30 17.70
C ALA A 191 9.29 -5.35 17.04
N LEU A 192 9.19 -5.79 15.79
CA LEU A 192 7.94 -5.96 15.05
C LEU A 192 7.30 -7.33 15.30
N ALA A 193 8.08 -8.32 15.74
CA ALA A 193 7.60 -9.68 15.90
C ALA A 193 6.53 -9.81 16.99
N THR A 194 5.52 -10.61 16.70
CA THR A 194 4.44 -11.01 17.61
C THR A 194 4.20 -12.52 17.50
N SER A 195 3.31 -13.07 18.31
CA SER A 195 2.90 -14.48 18.18
C SER A 195 2.32 -14.81 16.80
N ASP A 196 1.62 -13.85 16.19
CA ASP A 196 0.92 -14.05 14.92
C ASP A 196 1.76 -13.60 13.72
N ASN A 197 2.77 -12.77 13.96
CA ASN A 197 3.70 -12.25 12.98
C ASN A 197 5.14 -12.51 13.45
N PRO A 198 5.71 -13.69 13.18
CA PRO A 198 7.04 -14.03 13.63
C PRO A 198 8.11 -13.19 12.90
N LYS A 199 9.30 -13.13 13.46
CA LYS A 199 10.43 -12.37 12.92
C LYS A 199 10.72 -12.69 11.45
N GLU A 200 10.69 -13.98 11.11
CA GLU A 200 10.96 -14.50 9.76
C GLU A 200 10.02 -13.88 8.70
N LEU A 201 8.81 -13.51 9.08
CA LEU A 201 7.87 -12.81 8.20
C LEU A 201 8.46 -11.47 7.75
N TYR A 202 9.00 -10.69 8.69
CA TYR A 202 9.57 -9.37 8.38
C TYR A 202 10.90 -9.47 7.63
N GLU A 203 11.72 -10.49 7.91
CA GLU A 203 12.94 -10.79 7.16
C GLU A 203 12.64 -11.10 5.68
N ASN A 204 11.51 -11.75 5.40
CA ASN A 204 11.09 -12.07 4.03
C ASN A 204 10.50 -10.85 3.30
N ILE A 205 9.65 -10.05 3.98
CA ILE A 205 9.00 -8.88 3.37
C ILE A 205 10.00 -7.73 3.17
N TYR A 206 10.92 -7.55 4.10
CA TYR A 206 11.92 -6.48 4.11
C TYR A 206 13.34 -7.06 4.21
N PRO A 207 13.83 -7.73 3.17
CA PRO A 207 15.17 -8.32 3.22
C PRO A 207 16.22 -7.22 3.41
N LYS A 208 17.16 -7.42 4.34
CA LYS A 208 18.20 -6.44 4.66
C LYS A 208 19.09 -6.07 3.47
N GLU A 209 19.18 -6.94 2.48
CA GLU A 209 19.91 -6.75 1.24
C GLU A 209 19.30 -5.65 0.36
N SER A 210 18.03 -5.28 0.57
CA SER A 210 17.37 -4.17 -0.13
C SER A 210 17.85 -2.79 0.33
N GLY A 211 18.58 -2.71 1.47
CA GLY A 211 19.02 -1.44 2.05
C GLY A 211 17.89 -0.57 2.62
N PHE A 212 16.65 -1.03 2.56
CA PHE A 212 15.45 -0.33 3.00
C PHE A 212 15.22 1.03 2.30
N ASP A 213 15.66 1.16 1.04
CA ASP A 213 15.54 2.41 0.28
C ASP A 213 14.09 2.79 -0.04
N ASN A 214 13.19 1.80 -0.06
CA ASN A 214 11.74 2.00 -0.15
C ASN A 214 11.15 2.74 1.08
N LEU A 215 11.86 2.83 2.20
CA LEU A 215 11.47 3.56 3.41
C LEU A 215 12.06 4.97 3.49
N ASP A 216 12.69 5.48 2.42
CA ASP A 216 13.17 6.87 2.39
C ASP A 216 11.99 7.84 2.44
N PRO A 217 11.95 8.81 3.39
CA PRO A 217 10.82 9.74 3.49
C PRO A 217 10.63 10.69 2.31
N GLN A 218 11.60 10.83 1.42
CA GLN A 218 11.45 11.61 0.19
C GLN A 218 10.46 10.94 -0.77
N ILE A 219 9.52 11.71 -1.29
CA ILE A 219 8.65 11.24 -2.38
C ILE A 219 9.38 11.51 -3.70
N LYS A 220 9.74 10.45 -4.41
CA LYS A 220 10.50 10.51 -5.66
C LYS A 220 9.58 10.70 -6.87
N GLU A 221 10.16 11.14 -8.00
CA GLU A 221 9.42 11.39 -9.25
C GLU A 221 8.71 10.13 -9.77
N GLU A 222 9.38 8.97 -9.72
CA GLU A 222 8.78 7.70 -10.13
C GLU A 222 7.52 7.33 -9.35
N GLN A 223 7.45 7.71 -8.06
CA GLN A 223 6.25 7.52 -7.24
C GLN A 223 5.10 8.41 -7.72
N ALA A 224 5.41 9.66 -8.08
CA ALA A 224 4.44 10.60 -8.63
C ALA A 224 3.87 10.12 -9.98
N GLU A 225 4.71 9.54 -10.84
CA GLU A 225 4.29 8.96 -12.11
C GLU A 225 3.37 7.75 -11.90
N ARG A 226 3.69 6.88 -10.95
CA ARG A 226 2.81 5.75 -10.58
C ARG A 226 1.46 6.23 -10.03
N MET A 227 1.46 7.28 -9.19
CA MET A 227 0.22 7.89 -8.69
C MET A 227 -0.68 8.41 -9.83
N ASN A 228 -0.11 9.07 -10.84
CA ASN A 228 -0.87 9.53 -12.00
C ASN A 228 -1.41 8.37 -12.86
N SER A 229 -0.63 7.29 -13.02
CA SER A 229 -1.09 6.09 -13.71
C SER A 229 -2.24 5.42 -12.97
N LEU A 230 -2.15 5.35 -11.64
CA LEU A 230 -3.21 4.85 -10.77
C LEU A 230 -4.47 5.72 -10.85
N ALA A 231 -4.34 7.06 -10.86
CA ALA A 231 -5.47 7.97 -11.00
C ALA A 231 -6.24 7.75 -12.31
N LYS A 232 -5.54 7.54 -13.43
CA LYS A 232 -6.16 7.20 -14.72
C LYS A 232 -6.93 5.88 -14.64
N PHE A 233 -6.32 4.84 -14.08
CA PHE A 233 -7.00 3.55 -13.88
C PHE A 233 -8.26 3.70 -13.03
N LEU A 234 -8.22 4.47 -11.94
CA LEU A 234 -9.37 4.72 -11.07
C LEU A 234 -10.48 5.53 -11.76
N LEU A 235 -10.11 6.41 -12.69
CA LEU A 235 -11.07 7.13 -13.55
C LEU A 235 -11.74 6.19 -14.56
N GLU A 236 -10.94 5.37 -15.25
CA GLU A 236 -11.43 4.43 -16.26
C GLU A 236 -12.39 3.38 -15.68
N ASN A 237 -12.14 2.91 -14.46
CA ASN A 237 -13.02 1.94 -13.79
C ASN A 237 -14.17 2.60 -13.00
N GLY A 238 -14.29 3.94 -13.04
CA GLY A 238 -15.38 4.67 -12.39
C GLY A 238 -15.26 4.83 -10.87
N THR A 239 -14.11 4.51 -10.26
CA THR A 239 -13.86 4.74 -8.83
C THR A 239 -13.80 6.23 -8.51
N ILE A 240 -13.23 7.03 -9.40
CA ILE A 240 -13.29 8.49 -9.37
C ILE A 240 -14.02 9.03 -10.59
N SER A 241 -14.61 10.22 -10.46
CA SER A 241 -15.44 10.83 -11.52
C SER A 241 -14.76 12.01 -12.24
N LYS A 242 -13.57 12.41 -11.78
CA LYS A 242 -12.82 13.54 -12.33
C LYS A 242 -11.39 13.12 -12.60
N ASP A 243 -10.87 13.56 -13.74
CA ASP A 243 -9.44 13.49 -14.02
C ASP A 243 -8.70 14.43 -13.06
N ILE A 244 -7.64 13.91 -12.44
CA ILE A 244 -6.81 14.65 -11.50
C ILE A 244 -5.34 14.45 -11.82
N ASP A 245 -4.53 15.47 -11.56
CA ASP A 245 -3.09 15.36 -11.48
C ASP A 245 -2.70 15.03 -10.01
N ALA A 246 -2.51 13.74 -9.72
CA ALA A 246 -2.13 13.28 -8.39
C ALA A 246 -0.76 13.82 -7.95
N LYS A 247 0.15 14.08 -8.91
CA LYS A 247 1.44 14.71 -8.65
C LYS A 247 1.29 16.09 -8.01
N SER A 248 0.24 16.84 -8.34
CA SER A 248 -0.02 18.16 -7.78
C SER A 248 -0.26 18.18 -6.26
N ALA A 249 -0.51 17.02 -5.66
CA ALA A 249 -0.66 16.90 -4.21
C ALA A 249 0.67 16.64 -3.48
N ILE A 250 1.75 16.34 -4.19
CA ILE A 250 3.05 16.04 -3.59
C ILE A 250 3.76 17.34 -3.21
N ASN A 251 4.16 17.44 -1.95
CA ASN A 251 4.92 18.59 -1.43
C ASN A 251 6.17 18.13 -0.69
N ASN A 252 7.31 18.16 -1.37
CA ASN A 252 8.62 17.81 -0.82
C ASN A 252 9.32 18.96 -0.07
N GLU A 253 8.72 20.17 -0.01
CA GLU A 253 9.35 21.30 0.70
C GLU A 253 9.61 20.95 2.19
N TYR A 254 8.68 20.23 2.83
CA TYR A 254 8.82 19.79 4.21
C TYR A 254 10.00 18.82 4.40
N TYR A 255 10.25 17.95 3.42
CA TYR A 255 11.41 17.05 3.44
C TYR A 255 12.73 17.82 3.32
N GLU A 256 12.79 18.80 2.43
CA GLU A 256 13.97 19.64 2.22
C GLU A 256 14.29 20.47 3.47
N GLU A 257 13.27 21.07 4.11
CA GLU A 257 13.45 21.83 5.35
C GLU A 257 13.84 20.93 6.53
N ALA A 258 13.20 19.77 6.69
CA ALA A 258 13.56 18.79 7.71
C ALA A 258 15.03 18.35 7.59
N GLY A 259 15.54 18.19 6.37
CA GLY A 259 16.93 17.82 6.10
C GLY A 259 17.96 18.87 6.56
N LYS A 260 17.60 20.17 6.57
CA LYS A 260 18.49 21.26 7.02
C LYS A 260 18.73 21.24 8.51
N THR A 261 17.78 20.75 9.29
CA THR A 261 17.79 20.73 10.75
C THR A 261 18.00 19.33 11.34
N PHE A 262 18.08 18.32 10.49
CA PHE A 262 18.27 16.93 10.91
C PHE A 262 19.70 16.75 11.46
N THR A 263 19.80 16.44 12.73
CA THR A 263 21.05 16.05 13.41
C THR A 263 21.02 14.54 13.64
N LYS A 264 22.02 13.86 13.08
CA LYS A 264 22.22 12.41 13.25
C LYS A 264 22.54 12.04 14.68
#